data_164231594dd76cc52cdad7a5ed6c40fb
#
_entry.id   164231594dd76cc52cdad7a5ed6c40fb
#
_cell.length_a   1.000
_cell.length_b   1.000
_cell.length_c   1.000
_cell.angle_alpha   90.00
_cell.angle_beta   90.00
_cell.angle_gamma   90.00
#
_symmetry.space_group_name_H-M   'P 1'
#
loop_
_entity.id
_entity.type
_entity.pdbx_description
1 polymer ?
#
loop_
_entity_poly.entity_id
_entity_poly.type
_entity_poly.pdbx_seq_one_letter_code
_entity_poly.pdbx_strand_id
1 'polypeptide(L)'
;LGRDVLDLIERLHLNQPALVGHDWGARAAASACALQPGVASHLVMMSVAYGTNLPSQNLSLTQVRNYWYHWFMATPRGQREVRERGPAFAKIMWDTWSPAGWYEEQEFDATAEAFANDDWPEVTLHSYQHRWGHAPGDPLYVTEEEALSRVSPLDVPTLMLHGGVDGVNPASTSEGQAPLFLNRYERKVLPACGHFPQREDPVQVAQELIRFLAA
;
A
#
# COMPACT_ATOMS: atom_id res chain seq x y z
N LEU A 1 -7.18 0.09 9.03
CA LEU A 1 -7.04 -0.61 7.74
C LEU A 1 -6.90 -2.14 7.89
N GLY A 2 -5.93 -2.67 8.68
CA GLY A 2 -5.81 -4.12 8.89
C GLY A 2 -7.06 -4.70 9.54
N ARG A 3 -7.64 -4.00 10.53
CA ARG A 3 -8.87 -4.40 11.19
C ARG A 3 -10.05 -4.42 10.23
N ASP A 4 -10.16 -3.45 9.34
CA ASP A 4 -11.23 -3.40 8.33
C ASP A 4 -11.20 -4.62 7.40
N VAL A 5 -10.00 -5.11 7.04
CA VAL A 5 -9.84 -6.36 6.27
C VAL A 5 -10.34 -7.57 7.08
N LEU A 6 -9.97 -7.64 8.37
CA LEU A 6 -10.44 -8.74 9.25
C LEU A 6 -11.96 -8.72 9.42
N ASP A 7 -12.54 -7.55 9.66
CA ASP A 7 -13.99 -7.37 9.82
C ASP A 7 -14.73 -7.71 8.52
N LEU A 8 -14.17 -7.39 7.36
CA LEU A 8 -14.75 -7.76 6.07
C LEU A 8 -14.73 -9.28 5.86
N ILE A 9 -13.61 -9.95 6.17
CA ILE A 9 -13.50 -11.42 6.10
C ILE A 9 -14.54 -12.08 6.99
N GLU A 10 -14.67 -11.60 8.23
CA GLU A 10 -15.65 -12.13 9.19
C GLU A 10 -17.10 -11.92 8.72
N ARG A 11 -17.46 -10.70 8.33
CA ARG A 11 -18.82 -10.36 7.90
C ARG A 11 -19.26 -11.07 6.64
N LEU A 12 -18.33 -11.35 5.72
CA LEU A 12 -18.59 -12.10 4.50
C LEU A 12 -18.44 -13.61 4.68
N HIS A 13 -18.11 -14.08 5.90
CA HIS A 13 -17.87 -15.49 6.21
C HIS A 13 -16.87 -16.16 5.28
N LEU A 14 -15.81 -15.44 4.91
CA LEU A 14 -14.76 -15.97 4.03
C LEU A 14 -13.84 -16.91 4.82
N ASN A 15 -13.58 -18.08 4.25
CA ASN A 15 -12.66 -19.05 4.84
C ASN A 15 -11.29 -18.94 4.17
N GLN A 16 -10.33 -18.37 4.89
CA GLN A 16 -8.94 -18.19 4.43
C GLN A 16 -8.82 -17.65 2.99
N PRO A 17 -9.41 -16.47 2.69
CA PRO A 17 -9.32 -15.91 1.35
C PRO A 17 -7.87 -15.61 0.96
N ALA A 18 -7.58 -15.54 -0.32
CA ALA A 18 -6.36 -14.91 -0.79
C ALA A 18 -6.50 -13.40 -0.67
N LEU A 19 -5.52 -12.74 -0.03
CA LEU A 19 -5.49 -11.29 0.09
C LEU A 19 -4.53 -10.71 -0.96
N VAL A 20 -5.07 -9.85 -1.82
CA VAL A 20 -4.29 -9.18 -2.86
C VAL A 20 -4.40 -7.68 -2.65
N GLY A 21 -3.31 -7.03 -2.33
CA GLY A 21 -3.28 -5.61 -2.01
C GLY A 21 -2.22 -4.84 -2.80
N HIS A 22 -2.55 -3.59 -3.11
CA HIS A 22 -1.66 -2.62 -3.72
C HIS A 22 -1.52 -1.40 -2.79
N ASP A 23 -0.32 -0.88 -2.63
CA ASP A 23 0.04 0.26 -1.79
C ASP A 23 -0.58 0.19 -0.39
N TRP A 24 -1.49 1.08 0.00
CA TRP A 24 -2.19 1.02 1.30
C TRP A 24 -2.96 -0.29 1.48
N GLY A 25 -3.51 -0.86 0.40
CA GLY A 25 -4.13 -2.18 0.42
C GLY A 25 -3.15 -3.31 0.71
N ALA A 26 -1.91 -3.22 0.22
CA ALA A 26 -0.85 -4.18 0.57
C ALA A 26 -0.49 -4.09 2.07
N ARG A 27 -0.42 -2.87 2.62
CA ARG A 27 -0.21 -2.66 4.05
C ARG A 27 -1.35 -3.23 4.88
N ALA A 28 -2.59 -2.96 4.48
CA ALA A 28 -3.79 -3.47 5.16
C ALA A 28 -3.82 -5.01 5.19
N ALA A 29 -3.56 -5.64 4.05
CA ALA A 29 -3.54 -7.10 3.91
C ALA A 29 -2.43 -7.74 4.78
N ALA A 30 -1.21 -7.19 4.73
CA ALA A 30 -0.11 -7.67 5.56
C ALA A 30 -0.37 -7.45 7.06
N SER A 31 -0.95 -6.31 7.45
CA SER A 31 -1.35 -6.05 8.83
C SER A 31 -2.42 -7.04 9.33
N ALA A 32 -3.40 -7.38 8.48
CA ALA A 32 -4.41 -8.39 8.81
C ALA A 32 -3.76 -9.76 9.08
N CYS A 33 -2.82 -10.17 8.23
CA CYS A 33 -2.07 -11.42 8.41
C CYS A 33 -1.19 -11.40 9.68
N ALA A 34 -0.62 -10.25 10.04
CA ALA A 34 0.18 -10.10 11.25
C ALA A 34 -0.68 -10.12 12.53
N LEU A 35 -1.86 -9.48 12.51
CA LEU A 35 -2.79 -9.46 13.64
C LEU A 35 -3.50 -10.79 13.86
N GLN A 36 -3.79 -11.51 12.78
CA GLN A 36 -4.49 -12.80 12.85
C GLN A 36 -3.80 -13.83 11.94
N PRO A 37 -2.77 -14.53 12.44
CA PRO A 37 -2.12 -15.61 11.71
C PRO A 37 -3.13 -16.67 11.22
N GLY A 38 -2.98 -17.12 9.99
CA GLY A 38 -3.88 -18.10 9.38
C GLY A 38 -5.19 -17.53 8.81
N VAL A 39 -5.41 -16.20 8.85
CA VAL A 39 -6.60 -15.56 8.31
C VAL A 39 -6.70 -15.67 6.78
N ALA A 40 -5.58 -15.79 6.10
CA ALA A 40 -5.48 -15.85 4.64
C ALA A 40 -4.74 -17.09 4.18
N SER A 41 -5.14 -17.65 3.02
CA SER A 41 -4.43 -18.73 2.35
C SER A 41 -3.16 -18.24 1.64
N HIS A 42 -3.21 -17.03 1.07
CA HIS A 42 -2.12 -16.39 0.34
C HIS A 42 -2.16 -14.88 0.56
N LEU A 43 -0.99 -14.25 0.50
CA LEU A 43 -0.82 -12.81 0.50
C LEU A 43 -0.12 -12.37 -0.79
N VAL A 44 -0.67 -11.41 -1.50
CA VAL A 44 0.02 -10.74 -2.60
C VAL A 44 0.12 -9.26 -2.26
N MET A 45 1.35 -8.75 -2.30
CA MET A 45 1.67 -7.35 -2.05
C MET A 45 2.21 -6.71 -3.32
N MET A 46 1.68 -5.55 -3.69
CA MET A 46 2.17 -4.79 -4.84
C MET A 46 2.68 -3.41 -4.42
N SER A 47 3.84 -3.04 -4.92
CA SER A 47 4.48 -1.71 -4.83
C SER A 47 4.83 -1.22 -3.42
N VAL A 48 4.53 -1.98 -2.38
CA VAL A 48 4.88 -1.67 -1.00
C VAL A 48 5.41 -2.89 -0.29
N ALA A 49 6.60 -2.76 0.26
CA ALA A 49 7.29 -3.82 0.99
C ALA A 49 6.75 -3.97 2.43
N TYR A 50 6.77 -5.19 2.96
CA TYR A 50 6.36 -5.46 4.34
C TYR A 50 7.27 -4.76 5.36
N GLY A 51 6.71 -4.32 6.45
CA GLY A 51 7.46 -3.68 7.53
C GLY A 51 7.97 -2.27 7.23
N THR A 52 7.52 -1.65 6.14
CA THR A 52 7.95 -0.29 5.73
C THR A 52 6.98 0.82 6.20
N ASN A 53 6.25 0.60 7.29
CA ASN A 53 5.26 1.57 7.79
C ASN A 53 5.57 2.09 9.19
N LEU A 54 6.71 1.77 9.75
CA LEU A 54 7.07 2.23 11.09
C LEU A 54 7.58 3.68 11.04
N PRO A 55 7.22 4.54 12.01
CA PRO A 55 7.74 5.90 12.11
C PRO A 55 9.28 5.95 12.20
N SER A 56 9.89 4.90 12.74
CA SER A 56 11.35 4.73 12.85
C SER A 56 12.03 4.19 11.59
N GLN A 57 11.29 3.98 10.50
CA GLN A 57 11.85 3.47 9.25
C GLN A 57 12.98 4.37 8.73
N ASN A 58 14.13 3.78 8.44
CA ASN A 58 15.21 4.49 7.76
C ASN A 58 14.85 4.69 6.28
N LEU A 59 14.85 5.95 5.84
CA LEU A 59 14.59 6.32 4.46
C LEU A 59 15.89 6.77 3.79
N SER A 60 16.11 6.31 2.57
CA SER A 60 17.12 6.92 1.71
C SER A 60 16.72 8.35 1.33
N LEU A 61 17.68 9.21 0.98
CA LEU A 61 17.37 10.57 0.50
C LEU A 61 16.49 10.56 -0.76
N THR A 62 16.60 9.53 -1.58
CA THR A 62 15.71 9.33 -2.73
C THR A 62 14.28 9.08 -2.27
N GLN A 63 14.06 8.22 -1.28
CA GLN A 63 12.72 8.02 -0.71
C GLN A 63 12.18 9.27 -0.02
N VAL A 64 13.01 10.00 0.73
CA VAL A 64 12.62 11.28 1.34
C VAL A 64 12.13 12.26 0.27
N ARG A 65 12.85 12.37 -0.85
CA ARG A 65 12.42 13.19 -1.99
C ARG A 65 11.13 12.67 -2.62
N ASN A 66 11.00 11.37 -2.84
CA ASN A 66 9.81 10.78 -3.44
C ASN A 66 8.58 10.94 -2.55
N TYR A 67 8.77 10.94 -1.23
CA TYR A 67 7.72 11.13 -0.23
C TYR A 67 7.42 12.61 0.07
N TRP A 68 7.78 13.55 -0.84
CA TRP A 68 7.57 14.98 -0.65
C TRP A 68 6.13 15.32 -0.23
N TYR A 69 5.15 14.61 -0.75
CA TYR A 69 3.73 14.79 -0.47
C TYR A 69 3.37 14.41 0.97
N HIS A 70 4.04 13.43 1.59
CA HIS A 70 3.85 13.11 3.01
C HIS A 70 4.21 14.32 3.89
N TRP A 71 5.38 14.90 3.62
CA TRP A 71 5.87 16.06 4.36
C TRP A 71 5.03 17.29 4.09
N PHE A 72 4.57 17.47 2.87
CA PHE A 72 3.69 18.57 2.49
C PHE A 72 2.34 18.46 3.19
N MET A 73 1.70 17.29 3.21
CA MET A 73 0.44 17.03 3.91
C MET A 73 0.54 17.19 5.44
N ALA A 74 1.73 17.10 6.03
CA ALA A 74 1.94 17.39 7.44
C ALA A 74 1.87 18.90 7.75
N THR A 75 1.94 19.78 6.74
CA THR A 75 1.86 21.24 6.89
C THR A 75 0.44 21.76 6.74
N PRO A 76 0.08 22.90 7.40
CA PRO A 76 -1.23 23.54 7.19
C PRO A 76 -1.52 23.90 5.73
N ARG A 77 -0.47 24.22 4.94
CA ARG A 77 -0.60 24.52 3.51
C ARG A 77 -0.98 23.27 2.72
N GLY A 78 -0.30 22.15 2.95
CA GLY A 78 -0.60 20.90 2.29
C GLY A 78 -1.97 20.34 2.64
N GLN A 79 -2.39 20.45 3.89
CA GLN A 79 -3.72 20.06 4.34
C GLN A 79 -4.81 20.85 3.59
N ARG A 80 -4.63 22.16 3.48
CA ARG A 80 -5.56 23.02 2.72
C ARG A 80 -5.60 22.64 1.24
N GLU A 81 -4.44 22.37 0.63
CA GLU A 81 -4.37 21.96 -0.79
C GLU A 81 -5.12 20.65 -1.06
N VAL A 82 -5.02 19.67 -0.18
CA VAL A 82 -5.76 18.40 -0.31
C VAL A 82 -7.27 18.61 -0.18
N ARG A 83 -7.71 19.48 0.75
CA ARG A 83 -9.14 19.78 0.94
C ARG A 83 -9.75 20.56 -0.21
N GLU A 84 -9.03 21.54 -0.73
CA GLU A 84 -9.55 22.46 -1.74
C GLU A 84 -9.34 21.95 -3.18
N ARG A 85 -8.28 21.16 -3.42
CA ARG A 85 -7.83 20.75 -4.75
C ARG A 85 -7.42 19.28 -4.82
N GLY A 86 -8.10 18.43 -4.06
CA GLY A 86 -7.79 16.99 -3.94
C GLY A 86 -7.54 16.27 -5.26
N PRO A 87 -8.45 16.37 -6.26
CA PRO A 87 -8.23 15.72 -7.57
C PRO A 87 -6.95 16.20 -8.28
N ALA A 88 -6.69 17.50 -8.30
CA ALA A 88 -5.47 18.04 -8.90
C ALA A 88 -4.21 17.62 -8.13
N PHE A 89 -4.30 17.53 -6.81
CA PHE A 89 -3.22 17.00 -5.98
C PHE A 89 -2.94 15.52 -6.29
N ALA A 90 -3.98 14.68 -6.35
CA ALA A 90 -3.86 13.26 -6.68
C ALA A 90 -3.31 13.04 -8.11
N LYS A 91 -3.67 13.93 -9.06
CA LYS A 91 -3.17 13.84 -10.44
C LYS A 91 -1.65 13.93 -10.52
N ILE A 92 -1.02 14.75 -9.68
CA ILE A 92 0.46 14.82 -9.63
C ILE A 92 1.07 13.45 -9.33
N MET A 93 0.44 12.65 -8.46
CA MET A 93 0.88 11.29 -8.14
C MET A 93 0.73 10.37 -9.35
N TRP A 94 -0.41 10.42 -10.03
CA TRP A 94 -0.63 9.66 -11.25
C TRP A 94 0.39 10.01 -12.34
N ASP A 95 0.69 11.27 -12.52
CA ASP A 95 1.64 11.76 -13.54
C ASP A 95 3.10 11.42 -13.24
N THR A 96 3.45 11.14 -11.96
CA THR A 96 4.85 11.05 -11.53
C THR A 96 5.28 9.71 -10.93
N TRP A 97 4.33 8.85 -10.54
CA TRP A 97 4.65 7.60 -9.88
C TRP A 97 4.90 6.43 -10.84
N SER A 98 4.51 6.59 -12.08
CA SER A 98 4.64 5.59 -13.14
C SER A 98 5.15 6.22 -14.44
N PRO A 99 5.60 5.43 -15.41
CA PRO A 99 6.05 5.96 -16.71
C PRO A 99 4.98 6.81 -17.41
N ALA A 100 5.39 7.86 -18.10
CA ALA A 100 4.46 8.71 -18.84
C ALA A 100 3.59 7.90 -19.81
N GLY A 101 2.30 8.19 -19.86
CA GLY A 101 1.35 7.52 -20.76
C GLY A 101 0.87 6.15 -20.28
N TRP A 102 1.00 5.84 -18.98
CA TRP A 102 0.50 4.59 -18.41
C TRP A 102 -1.02 4.55 -18.26
N TYR A 103 -1.70 5.68 -18.32
CA TYR A 103 -3.15 5.81 -18.23
C TYR A 103 -3.68 6.82 -19.27
N GLU A 104 -4.96 6.68 -19.58
CA GLU A 104 -5.72 7.66 -20.38
C GLU A 104 -6.40 8.68 -19.46
N GLU A 105 -6.54 9.93 -19.89
CA GLU A 105 -7.12 11.02 -19.07
C GLU A 105 -8.52 10.66 -18.55
N GLN A 106 -9.34 9.99 -19.36
CA GLN A 106 -10.68 9.54 -18.99
C GLN A 106 -10.66 8.54 -17.82
N GLU A 107 -9.59 7.75 -17.67
CA GLU A 107 -9.44 6.82 -16.55
C GLU A 107 -9.18 7.58 -15.25
N PHE A 108 -8.33 8.61 -15.30
CA PHE A 108 -8.14 9.49 -14.14
C PHE A 108 -9.44 10.21 -13.76
N ASP A 109 -10.15 10.79 -14.75
CA ASP A 109 -11.40 11.51 -14.50
C ASP A 109 -12.45 10.63 -13.82
N ALA A 110 -12.63 9.39 -14.31
CA ALA A 110 -13.53 8.42 -13.69
C ALA A 110 -13.12 8.05 -12.26
N THR A 111 -11.82 7.93 -12.00
CA THR A 111 -11.30 7.68 -10.64
C THR A 111 -11.49 8.89 -9.73
N ALA A 112 -11.30 10.09 -10.27
CA ALA A 112 -11.42 11.34 -9.54
C ALA A 112 -12.85 11.62 -9.02
N GLU A 113 -13.88 11.00 -9.61
CA GLU A 113 -15.25 11.05 -9.07
C GLU A 113 -15.32 10.54 -7.62
N ALA A 114 -14.50 9.54 -7.26
CA ALA A 114 -14.44 9.03 -5.90
C ALA A 114 -13.86 10.04 -4.89
N PHE A 115 -13.09 11.02 -5.35
CA PHE A 115 -12.51 12.07 -4.51
C PHE A 115 -13.55 13.14 -4.09
N ALA A 116 -14.76 13.10 -4.67
CA ALA A 116 -15.90 13.91 -4.24
C ALA A 116 -16.57 13.40 -2.95
N ASN A 117 -16.12 12.26 -2.41
CA ASN A 117 -16.54 11.81 -1.09
C ASN A 117 -16.04 12.80 -0.03
N ASP A 118 -16.95 13.28 0.81
CA ASP A 118 -16.67 14.30 1.84
C ASP A 118 -15.59 13.85 2.84
N ASP A 119 -15.46 12.56 3.09
CA ASP A 119 -14.47 12.00 4.01
C ASP A 119 -13.09 11.83 3.36
N TRP A 120 -13.00 11.86 2.02
CA TRP A 120 -11.75 11.55 1.31
C TRP A 120 -10.55 12.41 1.75
N PRO A 121 -10.68 13.74 1.89
CA PRO A 121 -9.55 14.59 2.30
C PRO A 121 -9.05 14.24 3.70
N GLU A 122 -9.96 14.06 4.66
CA GLU A 122 -9.60 13.81 6.05
C GLU A 122 -9.01 12.42 6.25
N VAL A 123 -9.56 11.38 5.59
CA VAL A 123 -9.00 10.03 5.60
C VAL A 123 -7.60 10.02 4.99
N THR A 124 -7.41 10.70 3.87
CA THR A 124 -6.11 10.83 3.21
C THR A 124 -5.09 11.52 4.12
N LEU A 125 -5.42 12.71 4.63
CA LEU A 125 -4.54 13.49 5.49
C LEU A 125 -4.18 12.72 6.77
N HIS A 126 -5.18 12.15 7.45
CA HIS A 126 -4.94 11.40 8.68
C HIS A 126 -4.05 10.18 8.45
N SER A 127 -4.27 9.42 7.37
CA SER A 127 -3.48 8.23 7.05
C SER A 127 -1.98 8.52 6.93
N TYR A 128 -1.62 9.59 6.24
CA TYR A 128 -0.22 10.00 6.09
C TYR A 128 0.34 10.66 7.34
N GLN A 129 -0.43 11.47 8.05
CA GLN A 129 0.02 12.11 9.28
C GLN A 129 0.22 11.10 10.39
N HIS A 130 -0.72 10.17 10.59
CA HIS A 130 -0.61 9.09 11.57
C HIS A 130 0.62 8.21 11.31
N ARG A 131 0.86 7.84 10.06
CA ARG A 131 2.04 7.04 9.67
C ARG A 131 3.36 7.61 10.21
N TRP A 132 3.49 8.91 10.27
CA TRP A 132 4.73 9.60 10.68
C TRP A 132 4.65 10.21 12.09
N GLY A 133 3.61 9.88 12.85
CA GLY A 133 3.44 10.36 14.21
C GLY A 133 3.00 11.84 14.31
N HIS A 134 2.48 12.41 13.24
CA HIS A 134 1.95 13.78 13.21
C HIS A 134 0.46 13.86 13.59
N ALA A 135 -0.22 12.73 13.69
CA ALA A 135 -1.58 12.62 14.21
C ALA A 135 -1.67 11.43 15.17
N PRO A 136 -2.50 11.50 16.22
CA PRO A 136 -2.72 10.37 17.12
C PRO A 136 -3.50 9.25 16.42
N GLY A 137 -3.31 8.00 16.86
CA GLY A 137 -4.19 6.89 16.52
C GLY A 137 -5.53 6.97 17.26
N ASP A 138 -6.49 6.17 16.80
CA ASP A 138 -7.75 6.00 17.51
C ASP A 138 -7.54 5.08 18.73
N PRO A 139 -7.94 5.50 19.95
CA PRO A 139 -7.81 4.68 21.17
C PRO A 139 -8.45 3.30 21.09
N LEU A 140 -9.42 3.10 20.19
CA LEU A 140 -10.05 1.80 19.96
C LEU A 140 -9.09 0.77 19.36
N TYR A 141 -8.01 1.20 18.71
CA TYR A 141 -7.06 0.32 18.02
C TYR A 141 -5.67 0.28 18.67
N VAL A 142 -5.54 0.75 19.90
CA VAL A 142 -4.24 0.79 20.60
C VAL A 142 -3.59 -0.58 20.69
N THR A 143 -4.37 -1.63 20.88
CA THR A 143 -3.87 -3.01 20.98
C THR A 143 -3.30 -3.48 19.63
N GLU A 144 -3.99 -3.19 18.53
CA GLU A 144 -3.53 -3.51 17.18
C GLU A 144 -2.30 -2.69 16.80
N GLU A 145 -2.25 -1.42 17.18
CA GLU A 145 -1.09 -0.56 16.95
C GLU A 145 0.13 -1.04 17.74
N GLU A 146 -0.03 -1.43 18.99
CA GLU A 146 1.03 -2.04 19.79
C GLU A 146 1.54 -3.34 19.18
N ALA A 147 0.63 -4.23 18.73
CA ALA A 147 1.00 -5.46 18.06
C ALA A 147 1.77 -5.22 16.75
N LEU A 148 1.40 -4.18 15.99
CA LEU A 148 2.03 -3.80 14.73
C LEU A 148 3.24 -2.86 14.89
N SER A 149 3.54 -2.41 16.11
CA SER A 149 4.69 -1.52 16.38
C SER A 149 6.06 -2.18 16.09
N ARG A 150 6.06 -3.50 15.95
CA ARG A 150 7.22 -4.31 15.57
C ARG A 150 6.88 -5.16 14.36
N VAL A 151 7.85 -5.32 13.45
CA VAL A 151 7.71 -6.23 12.32
C VAL A 151 7.85 -7.66 12.83
N SER A 152 6.75 -8.40 12.82
CA SER A 152 6.75 -9.84 13.12
C SER A 152 6.78 -10.64 11.81
N PRO A 153 7.49 -11.77 11.75
CA PRO A 153 7.47 -12.62 10.58
C PRO A 153 6.04 -13.12 10.27
N LEU A 154 5.68 -13.14 8.99
CA LEU A 154 4.38 -13.63 8.51
C LEU A 154 4.45 -15.11 8.13
N ASP A 155 3.51 -15.90 8.61
CA ASP A 155 3.35 -17.31 8.23
C ASP A 155 2.20 -17.49 7.22
N VAL A 156 2.38 -16.90 6.05
CA VAL A 156 1.46 -17.01 4.92
C VAL A 156 2.26 -17.02 3.62
N PRO A 157 1.95 -17.90 2.66
CA PRO A 157 2.58 -17.86 1.33
C PRO A 157 2.44 -16.46 0.73
N THR A 158 3.56 -15.80 0.41
CA THR A 158 3.56 -14.39 0.01
C THR A 158 4.24 -14.18 -1.34
N LEU A 159 3.56 -13.45 -2.24
CA LEU A 159 4.13 -12.91 -3.47
C LEU A 159 4.28 -11.39 -3.36
N MET A 160 5.48 -10.89 -3.56
CA MET A 160 5.79 -9.47 -3.69
C MET A 160 6.00 -9.10 -5.16
N LEU A 161 5.12 -8.30 -5.74
CA LEU A 161 5.28 -7.70 -7.07
C LEU A 161 5.70 -6.24 -6.92
N HIS A 162 6.76 -5.83 -7.63
CA HIS A 162 7.27 -4.47 -7.55
C HIS A 162 7.56 -3.93 -8.95
N GLY A 163 7.14 -2.70 -9.23
CA GLY A 163 7.51 -2.01 -10.45
C GLY A 163 8.99 -1.61 -10.44
N GLY A 164 9.70 -1.91 -11.53
CA GLY A 164 11.13 -1.62 -11.63
C GLY A 164 11.46 -0.14 -11.74
N VAL A 165 10.50 0.66 -12.20
CA VAL A 165 10.59 2.12 -12.36
C VAL A 165 9.58 2.87 -11.48
N ASP A 166 9.20 2.28 -10.34
CA ASP A 166 8.30 2.90 -9.36
C ASP A 166 8.87 4.24 -8.86
N GLY A 167 8.15 5.32 -9.14
CA GLY A 167 8.55 6.69 -8.81
C GLY A 167 8.36 7.06 -7.34
N VAL A 168 7.71 6.19 -6.55
CA VAL A 168 7.45 6.39 -5.12
C VAL A 168 8.35 5.49 -4.29
N ASN A 169 8.15 4.18 -4.43
CA ASN A 169 8.87 3.16 -3.69
C ASN A 169 9.87 2.47 -4.64
N PRO A 170 11.14 2.80 -4.59
CA PRO A 170 12.14 2.09 -5.39
C PRO A 170 12.07 0.57 -5.15
N ALA A 171 12.21 -0.24 -6.20
CA ALA A 171 12.12 -1.69 -6.11
C ALA A 171 13.10 -2.30 -5.08
N SER A 172 14.22 -1.60 -4.80
CA SER A 172 15.16 -1.98 -3.75
C SER A 172 14.55 -2.01 -2.34
N THR A 173 13.43 -1.32 -2.10
CA THR A 173 12.76 -1.33 -0.77
C THR A 173 12.18 -2.69 -0.41
N SER A 174 11.93 -3.56 -1.39
CA SER A 174 11.48 -4.94 -1.18
C SER A 174 12.59 -5.98 -1.26
N GLU A 175 13.86 -5.56 -1.37
CA GLU A 175 15.00 -6.48 -1.36
C GLU A 175 15.29 -7.02 0.05
N GLY A 176 15.81 -8.25 0.11
CA GLY A 176 16.25 -8.86 1.37
C GLY A 176 15.15 -9.21 2.35
N GLN A 177 13.87 -9.16 1.96
CA GLN A 177 12.73 -9.39 2.86
C GLN A 177 12.42 -10.85 3.17
N ALA A 178 13.03 -11.83 2.48
CA ALA A 178 12.75 -13.25 2.69
C ALA A 178 12.76 -13.68 4.18
N PRO A 179 13.64 -13.19 5.07
CA PRO A 179 13.62 -13.56 6.48
C PRO A 179 12.37 -13.12 7.27
N LEU A 180 11.56 -12.22 6.70
CA LEU A 180 10.30 -11.76 7.29
C LEU A 180 9.12 -12.69 7.00
N PHE A 181 9.34 -13.79 6.26
CA PHE A 181 8.30 -14.72 5.87
C PHE A 181 8.70 -16.13 6.28
N LEU A 182 7.87 -16.76 7.12
CA LEU A 182 8.11 -18.13 7.61
C LEU A 182 7.63 -19.19 6.61
N ASN A 183 6.84 -18.79 5.61
CA ASN A 183 6.32 -19.62 4.57
C ASN A 183 6.93 -19.24 3.21
N ARG A 184 6.46 -19.85 2.10
CA ARG A 184 6.89 -19.53 0.75
C ARG A 184 6.87 -18.03 0.50
N TYR A 185 8.01 -17.47 0.09
CA TYR A 185 8.13 -16.09 -0.32
C TYR A 185 8.72 -15.96 -1.70
N GLU A 186 8.04 -15.25 -2.57
CA GLU A 186 8.52 -14.93 -3.89
C GLU A 186 8.52 -13.41 -4.10
N ARG A 187 9.58 -12.90 -4.67
CA ARG A 187 9.68 -11.50 -5.09
C ARG A 187 9.91 -11.42 -6.58
N LYS A 188 9.09 -10.62 -7.27
CA LYS A 188 9.23 -10.38 -8.70
C LYS A 188 9.21 -8.88 -8.97
N VAL A 189 10.18 -8.42 -9.75
CA VAL A 189 10.24 -7.04 -10.27
C VAL A 189 9.75 -7.06 -11.70
N LEU A 190 8.81 -6.15 -12.01
CA LEU A 190 8.29 -5.90 -13.36
C LEU A 190 9.05 -4.71 -13.94
N PRO A 191 10.05 -4.91 -14.83
CA PRO A 191 11.07 -3.89 -15.12
C PRO A 191 10.52 -2.60 -15.73
N ALA A 192 9.44 -2.69 -16.50
CA ALA A 192 8.82 -1.57 -17.20
C ALA A 192 7.68 -0.90 -16.43
N CYS A 193 7.20 -1.51 -15.33
CA CYS A 193 6.11 -0.98 -14.52
C CYS A 193 6.61 0.01 -13.48
N GLY A 194 5.80 1.02 -13.22
CA GLY A 194 5.95 1.95 -12.10
C GLY A 194 5.15 1.52 -10.88
N HIS A 195 4.43 2.47 -10.28
CA HIS A 195 3.72 2.25 -9.02
C HIS A 195 2.42 1.46 -9.13
N PHE A 196 1.79 1.44 -10.31
CA PHE A 196 0.49 0.81 -10.55
C PHE A 196 0.59 -0.43 -11.45
N PRO A 197 1.41 -1.45 -11.12
CA PRO A 197 1.71 -2.56 -12.02
C PRO A 197 0.45 -3.30 -12.49
N GLN A 198 -0.58 -3.40 -11.66
CA GLN A 198 -1.87 -4.03 -12.00
C GLN A 198 -2.65 -3.25 -13.07
N ARG A 199 -2.30 -1.98 -13.30
CA ARG A 199 -2.90 -1.13 -14.35
C ARG A 199 -1.98 -1.00 -15.54
N GLU A 200 -0.68 -0.96 -15.31
CA GLU A 200 0.34 -0.75 -16.34
C GLU A 200 0.59 -2.01 -17.18
N ASP A 201 0.57 -3.19 -16.55
CA ASP A 201 0.67 -4.50 -17.22
C ASP A 201 -0.28 -5.51 -16.56
N PRO A 202 -1.61 -5.36 -16.75
CA PRO A 202 -2.61 -6.23 -16.13
C PRO A 202 -2.46 -7.69 -16.55
N VAL A 203 -1.96 -7.96 -17.76
CA VAL A 203 -1.79 -9.32 -18.28
C VAL A 203 -0.67 -10.04 -17.50
N GLN A 204 0.49 -9.40 -17.36
CA GLN A 204 1.60 -10.00 -16.62
C GLN A 204 1.26 -10.15 -15.13
N VAL A 205 0.63 -9.16 -14.53
CA VAL A 205 0.19 -9.25 -13.12
C VAL A 205 -0.82 -10.39 -12.94
N ALA A 206 -1.84 -10.52 -13.79
CA ALA A 206 -2.80 -11.60 -13.72
C ALA A 206 -2.14 -12.98 -13.86
N GLN A 207 -1.18 -13.13 -14.77
CA GLN A 207 -0.43 -14.38 -14.93
C GLN A 207 0.34 -14.76 -13.66
N GLU A 208 1.01 -13.80 -13.02
CA GLU A 208 1.74 -14.04 -11.78
C GLU A 208 0.80 -14.39 -10.63
N LEU A 209 -0.34 -13.70 -10.52
CA LEU A 209 -1.37 -14.04 -9.53
C LEU A 209 -1.89 -15.45 -9.71
N ILE A 210 -2.32 -15.82 -10.93
CA ILE A 210 -2.86 -17.15 -11.21
C ILE A 210 -1.78 -18.23 -10.92
N ARG A 211 -0.55 -18.03 -11.38
CA ARG A 211 0.55 -18.96 -11.13
C ARG A 211 0.80 -19.16 -9.63
N PHE A 212 0.81 -18.07 -8.87
CA PHE A 212 1.13 -18.10 -7.44
C PHE A 212 0.00 -18.70 -6.61
N LEU A 213 -1.24 -18.33 -6.91
CA LEU A 213 -2.43 -18.78 -6.15
C LEU A 213 -2.83 -20.24 -6.47
N ALA A 214 -2.39 -20.78 -7.60
CA ALA A 214 -2.68 -22.17 -7.98
C ALA A 214 -1.65 -23.19 -7.43
N ALA A 215 -0.58 -22.74 -6.79
CA ALA A 215 0.52 -23.55 -6.28
C ALA A 215 0.47 -23.71 -4.77
#